data_0f3679534697c95038b010a9e132953c
#
_entry.id   0f3679534697c95038b010a9e132953c
#
_cell.length_a   1.000
_cell.length_b   1.000
_cell.length_c   1.000
_cell.angle_alpha   90.00
_cell.angle_beta   90.00
_cell.angle_gamma   90.00
#
_symmetry.space_group_name_H-M   'P 1'
#
loop_
_entity.id
_entity.type
_entity.pdbx_description
1 polymer ?
#
loop_
_entity_poly.entity_id
_entity_poly.type
_entity_poly.pdbx_seq_one_letter_code
_entity_poly.pdbx_strand_id
1 'polypeptide(L)'
;MPMILGRIDRTAFVMTDEEWAEVNKGSDWPTFTGLACVIALTFGAITFFTWRFESLWIALVVCPLAVSFFNQVAQVTHFASHAALVPSRHIEMLVGRISSAALGYTLDGFSRTHLSHHNYLNGPDDGDRLWAVQRITRCHVLTTLLEDLFGISTGRRALQYYFDRQAKLRTTASNILLVVVTQFAILAIFHTVRGWEFYFLFYVLPLISLYPLLARLRSTCEHIPLCSVEGGNYWYARTFDLNFIERFVLGPAQQHYHLEHHLVPNASPRQLQKIRGFLEARHDLRPVKARSYLALAWNILWMPSKGVLHQQK
;
A
#
# COMPACT_ATOMS: atom_id res chain seq x y z
N MET A 1 9.33 10.04 -21.94
CA MET A 1 8.82 11.18 -21.17
C MET A 1 7.65 10.62 -20.36
N PRO A 2 7.59 10.68 -19.03
CA PRO A 2 6.37 10.32 -18.31
C PRO A 2 5.30 11.33 -18.73
N MET A 3 4.17 10.86 -19.25
CA MET A 3 3.04 11.76 -19.51
C MET A 3 2.50 12.23 -18.16
N ILE A 4 2.38 13.54 -18.02
CA ILE A 4 1.73 14.17 -16.86
C ILE A 4 0.24 13.95 -17.08
N LEU A 5 -0.35 13.01 -16.36
CA LEU A 5 -1.78 12.92 -16.27
C LEU A 5 -2.27 14.15 -15.51
N GLY A 6 -3.26 14.85 -16.04
CA GLY A 6 -4.00 15.86 -15.30
C GLY A 6 -4.83 15.23 -14.17
N ARG A 7 -5.75 16.00 -13.62
CA ARG A 7 -6.71 15.49 -12.62
C ARG A 7 -7.46 14.28 -13.20
N ILE A 8 -7.49 13.17 -12.43
CA ILE A 8 -8.18 11.95 -12.84
C ILE A 8 -9.68 12.23 -12.95
N ASP A 9 -10.24 11.98 -14.13
CA ASP A 9 -11.68 11.98 -14.34
C ASP A 9 -12.26 10.62 -13.94
N ARG A 10 -13.13 10.61 -12.93
CA ARG A 10 -13.83 9.44 -12.43
C ARG A 10 -15.25 9.32 -12.95
N THR A 11 -15.70 10.28 -13.77
CA THR A 11 -17.11 10.34 -14.24
C THR A 11 -17.43 9.21 -15.23
N ALA A 12 -16.44 8.59 -15.82
CA ALA A 12 -16.61 7.51 -16.77
C ALA A 12 -17.15 6.20 -16.13
N PHE A 13 -16.94 5.96 -14.82
CA PHE A 13 -17.51 4.85 -14.09
C PHE A 13 -18.58 5.35 -13.10
N VAL A 14 -19.81 5.39 -13.55
CA VAL A 14 -20.96 5.75 -12.71
C VAL A 14 -21.77 4.49 -12.44
N MET A 15 -21.97 4.17 -11.16
CA MET A 15 -22.85 3.08 -10.73
C MET A 15 -24.29 3.60 -10.59
N THR A 16 -25.27 2.74 -10.92
CA THR A 16 -26.68 3.04 -10.70
C THR A 16 -27.03 3.01 -9.21
N ASP A 17 -28.19 3.53 -8.84
CA ASP A 17 -28.66 3.48 -7.45
C ASP A 17 -28.86 2.05 -6.95
N GLU A 18 -29.29 1.12 -7.84
CA GLU A 18 -29.44 -0.30 -7.52
C GLU A 18 -28.07 -0.96 -7.30
N GLU A 19 -27.09 -0.68 -8.13
CA GLU A 19 -25.70 -1.17 -7.95
C GLU A 19 -25.12 -0.66 -6.63
N TRP A 20 -25.30 0.63 -6.31
CA TRP A 20 -24.90 1.20 -5.03
C TRP A 20 -25.61 0.57 -3.84
N ALA A 21 -26.91 0.31 -3.95
CA ALA A 21 -27.66 -0.40 -2.91
C ALA A 21 -27.09 -1.81 -2.68
N GLU A 22 -26.73 -2.52 -3.75
CA GLU A 22 -26.11 -3.84 -3.64
C GLU A 22 -24.70 -3.80 -3.05
N VAL A 23 -23.86 -2.86 -3.44
CA VAL A 23 -22.51 -2.65 -2.88
C VAL A 23 -22.58 -2.38 -1.38
N ASN A 24 -23.56 -1.60 -0.94
CA ASN A 24 -23.72 -1.20 0.46
C ASN A 24 -24.37 -2.30 1.35
N LYS A 25 -24.93 -3.37 0.77
CA LYS A 25 -25.44 -4.48 1.56
C LYS A 25 -24.34 -5.18 2.36
N GLY A 26 -24.57 -5.34 3.66
CA GLY A 26 -23.67 -6.04 4.59
C GLY A 26 -22.88 -5.08 5.48
N SER A 27 -22.08 -5.67 6.35
CA SER A 27 -21.27 -4.96 7.35
C SER A 27 -19.79 -5.06 7.03
N ASP A 28 -19.02 -4.02 7.29
CA ASP A 28 -17.56 -4.02 7.13
C ASP A 28 -16.82 -4.58 8.36
N TRP A 29 -17.53 -4.73 9.50
CA TRP A 29 -16.96 -5.26 10.73
C TRP A 29 -16.30 -6.64 10.60
N PRO A 30 -16.88 -7.64 9.90
CA PRO A 30 -16.23 -8.94 9.73
C PRO A 30 -14.91 -8.86 8.97
N THR A 31 -14.84 -8.01 7.94
CA THR A 31 -13.61 -7.79 7.17
C THR A 31 -12.54 -7.11 8.01
N PHE A 32 -12.92 -6.09 8.78
CA PHE A 32 -12.03 -5.40 9.70
C PHE A 32 -11.51 -6.32 10.81
N THR A 33 -12.40 -7.07 11.48
CA THR A 33 -11.99 -8.01 12.54
C THR A 33 -11.09 -9.11 11.99
N GLY A 34 -11.37 -9.64 10.80
CA GLY A 34 -10.51 -10.60 10.13
C GLY A 34 -9.10 -10.04 9.87
N LEU A 35 -9.01 -8.81 9.36
CA LEU A 35 -7.73 -8.13 9.13
C LEU A 35 -6.99 -7.89 10.45
N ALA A 36 -7.67 -7.42 11.50
CA ALA A 36 -7.08 -7.21 12.82
C ALA A 36 -6.54 -8.52 13.42
N CYS A 37 -7.28 -9.63 13.28
CA CYS A 37 -6.81 -10.95 13.70
C CYS A 37 -5.56 -11.38 12.93
N VAL A 38 -5.52 -11.20 11.62
CA VAL A 38 -4.35 -11.56 10.79
C VAL A 38 -3.12 -10.73 11.21
N ILE A 39 -3.29 -9.42 11.44
CA ILE A 39 -2.22 -8.54 11.94
C ILE A 39 -1.71 -9.04 13.30
N ALA A 40 -2.61 -9.32 14.25
CA ALA A 40 -2.25 -9.81 15.58
C ALA A 40 -1.52 -11.16 15.52
N LEU A 41 -2.00 -12.10 14.71
CA LEU A 41 -1.37 -13.41 14.52
C LEU A 41 0.00 -13.29 13.86
N THR A 42 0.16 -12.41 12.87
CA THR A 42 1.43 -12.20 12.19
C THR A 42 2.45 -11.58 13.15
N PHE A 43 2.06 -10.57 13.94
CA PHE A 43 2.92 -9.99 14.96
C PHE A 43 3.24 -10.99 16.07
N GLY A 44 2.27 -11.78 16.52
CA GLY A 44 2.47 -12.87 17.47
C GLY A 44 3.44 -13.95 16.96
N ALA A 45 3.36 -14.29 15.67
CA ALA A 45 4.32 -15.22 15.07
C ALA A 45 5.74 -14.63 15.02
N ILE A 46 5.90 -13.35 14.65
CA ILE A 46 7.20 -12.66 14.68
C ILE A 46 7.81 -12.73 16.08
N THR A 47 7.05 -12.34 17.10
CA THR A 47 7.54 -12.34 18.49
C THR A 47 7.82 -13.75 19.01
N PHE A 48 6.96 -14.72 18.68
CA PHE A 48 7.14 -16.13 19.04
C PHE A 48 8.42 -16.73 18.44
N PHE A 49 8.63 -16.58 17.14
CA PHE A 49 9.85 -17.08 16.47
C PHE A 49 11.09 -16.38 17.01
N THR A 50 11.02 -15.06 17.24
CA THR A 50 12.10 -14.29 17.85
C THR A 50 12.45 -14.79 19.25
N TRP A 51 11.42 -15.10 20.07
CA TRP A 51 11.60 -15.63 21.42
C TRP A 51 12.15 -17.05 21.44
N ARG A 52 11.62 -17.95 20.55
CA ARG A 52 11.87 -19.39 20.62
C ARG A 52 13.21 -19.82 20.06
N PHE A 53 13.75 -19.11 19.08
CA PHE A 53 14.93 -19.55 18.34
C PHE A 53 16.08 -18.55 18.47
N GLU A 54 17.30 -19.06 18.65
CA GLU A 54 18.50 -18.24 18.88
C GLU A 54 19.34 -18.00 17.61
N SER A 55 19.09 -18.77 16.57
CA SER A 55 19.86 -18.72 15.34
C SER A 55 19.46 -17.56 14.44
N LEU A 56 20.43 -16.89 13.82
CA LEU A 56 20.17 -15.84 12.81
C LEU A 56 19.42 -16.37 11.56
N TRP A 57 19.42 -17.67 11.31
CA TRP A 57 18.62 -18.28 10.24
C TRP A 57 17.13 -18.02 10.38
N ILE A 58 16.65 -17.72 11.57
CA ILE A 58 15.28 -17.29 11.82
C ILE A 58 14.90 -16.05 10.99
N ALA A 59 15.86 -15.20 10.60
CA ALA A 59 15.61 -14.05 9.75
C ALA A 59 14.97 -14.44 8.42
N LEU A 60 15.24 -15.64 7.89
CA LEU A 60 14.60 -16.16 6.67
C LEU A 60 13.08 -16.35 6.82
N VAL A 61 12.58 -16.51 8.05
CA VAL A 61 11.15 -16.64 8.35
C VAL A 61 10.59 -15.31 8.87
N VAL A 62 11.29 -14.67 9.79
CA VAL A 62 10.79 -13.46 10.47
C VAL A 62 10.77 -12.26 9.54
N CYS A 63 11.75 -12.06 8.66
CA CYS A 63 11.74 -10.93 7.75
C CYS A 63 10.57 -10.95 6.74
N PRO A 64 10.25 -12.06 6.06
CA PRO A 64 9.04 -12.14 5.24
C PRO A 64 7.74 -11.90 6.02
N LEU A 65 7.63 -12.42 7.26
CA LEU A 65 6.49 -12.16 8.13
C LEU A 65 6.40 -10.67 8.51
N ALA A 66 7.53 -10.04 8.84
CA ALA A 66 7.58 -8.61 9.16
C ALA A 66 7.16 -7.74 7.97
N VAL A 67 7.61 -8.06 6.76
CA VAL A 67 7.19 -7.36 5.53
C VAL A 67 5.69 -7.51 5.30
N SER A 68 5.14 -8.73 5.45
CA SER A 68 3.71 -8.97 5.36
C SER A 68 2.92 -8.20 6.43
N PHE A 69 3.40 -8.20 7.68
CA PHE A 69 2.84 -7.41 8.77
C PHE A 69 2.78 -5.92 8.43
N PHE A 70 3.89 -5.33 7.98
CA PHE A 70 3.92 -3.91 7.62
C PHE A 70 2.97 -3.59 6.45
N ASN A 71 2.88 -4.47 5.46
CA ASN A 71 1.93 -4.27 4.37
C ASN A 71 0.47 -4.33 4.85
N GLN A 72 0.12 -5.25 5.76
CA GLN A 72 -1.21 -5.33 6.36
C GLN A 72 -1.54 -4.07 7.19
N VAL A 73 -0.61 -3.62 8.03
CA VAL A 73 -0.76 -2.39 8.83
C VAL A 73 -0.89 -1.15 7.93
N ALA A 74 -0.14 -1.11 6.82
CA ALA A 74 -0.24 -0.04 5.84
C ALA A 74 -1.61 0.00 5.16
N GLN A 75 -2.26 -1.16 4.91
CA GLN A 75 -3.62 -1.16 4.37
C GLN A 75 -4.65 -0.64 5.36
N VAL A 76 -4.49 -0.89 6.66
CA VAL A 76 -5.35 -0.26 7.68
C VAL A 76 -5.21 1.27 7.63
N THR A 77 -3.97 1.77 7.58
CA THR A 77 -3.70 3.21 7.44
C THR A 77 -4.29 3.78 6.14
N HIS A 78 -4.14 3.06 5.05
CA HIS A 78 -4.62 3.43 3.72
C HIS A 78 -6.15 3.58 3.68
N PHE A 79 -6.90 2.55 4.07
CA PHE A 79 -8.36 2.63 4.09
C PHE A 79 -8.88 3.64 5.12
N ALA A 80 -8.23 3.80 6.27
CA ALA A 80 -8.58 4.82 7.25
C ALA A 80 -8.37 6.25 6.70
N SER A 81 -7.39 6.46 5.81
CA SER A 81 -7.17 7.76 5.16
C SER A 81 -8.32 8.16 4.22
N HIS A 82 -9.03 7.17 3.68
CA HIS A 82 -10.21 7.34 2.83
C HIS A 82 -11.55 7.30 3.58
N ALA A 83 -11.55 7.11 4.90
CA ALA A 83 -12.75 6.86 5.70
C ALA A 83 -13.53 5.62 5.21
N ALA A 84 -12.83 4.55 4.85
CA ALA A 84 -13.35 3.39 4.15
C ALA A 84 -13.12 2.05 4.88
N LEU A 85 -12.67 2.07 6.16
CA LEU A 85 -12.31 0.85 6.88
C LEU A 85 -13.49 0.28 7.68
N VAL A 86 -14.13 1.13 8.48
CA VAL A 86 -15.26 0.78 9.33
C VAL A 86 -16.29 1.91 9.41
N PRO A 87 -17.58 1.61 9.69
CA PRO A 87 -18.61 2.65 9.77
C PRO A 87 -18.42 3.66 10.89
N SER A 88 -17.72 3.27 11.98
CA SER A 88 -17.48 4.15 13.12
C SER A 88 -16.27 5.05 12.88
N ARG A 89 -16.50 6.33 12.62
CA ARG A 89 -15.44 7.33 12.38
C ARG A 89 -14.44 7.44 13.53
N HIS A 90 -14.87 7.31 14.78
CA HIS A 90 -13.97 7.36 15.93
C HIS A 90 -13.02 6.18 15.98
N ILE A 91 -13.54 4.96 15.77
CA ILE A 91 -12.73 3.72 15.74
C ILE A 91 -11.78 3.78 14.56
N GLU A 92 -12.25 4.18 13.39
CA GLU A 92 -11.44 4.31 12.18
C GLU A 92 -10.26 5.26 12.39
N MET A 93 -10.50 6.45 12.92
CA MET A 93 -9.44 7.42 13.19
C MET A 93 -8.45 6.93 14.25
N LEU A 94 -8.92 6.26 15.30
CA LEU A 94 -8.06 5.67 16.32
C LEU A 94 -7.15 4.59 15.72
N VAL A 95 -7.75 3.63 15.02
CA VAL A 95 -7.03 2.51 14.42
C VAL A 95 -6.06 2.98 13.33
N GLY A 96 -6.48 3.92 12.47
CA GLY A 96 -5.62 4.51 11.45
C GLY A 96 -4.41 5.25 12.03
N ARG A 97 -4.60 6.00 13.13
CA ARG A 97 -3.50 6.69 13.84
C ARG A 97 -2.52 5.72 14.48
N ILE A 98 -3.01 4.66 15.15
CA ILE A 98 -2.14 3.64 15.75
C ILE A 98 -1.38 2.89 14.66
N SER A 99 -2.04 2.50 13.57
CA SER A 99 -1.42 1.80 12.45
C SER A 99 -0.35 2.64 11.76
N SER A 100 -0.63 3.92 11.49
CA SER A 100 0.37 4.82 10.91
C SER A 100 1.55 5.06 11.86
N ALA A 101 1.27 5.18 13.18
CA ALA A 101 2.30 5.33 14.20
C ALA A 101 3.22 4.09 14.28
N ALA A 102 2.68 2.88 14.13
CA ALA A 102 3.47 1.66 14.01
C ALA A 102 4.38 1.67 12.77
N LEU A 103 4.00 2.35 11.70
CA LEU A 103 4.85 2.54 10.51
C LEU A 103 5.80 3.74 10.61
N GLY A 104 5.83 4.45 11.74
CA GLY A 104 6.75 5.55 12.00
C GLY A 104 6.33 6.91 11.42
N TYR A 105 5.05 7.07 11.01
CA TYR A 105 4.52 8.34 10.49
C TYR A 105 3.12 8.64 11.03
N THR A 106 2.60 9.83 10.77
CA THR A 106 1.26 10.22 11.21
C THR A 106 0.21 9.98 10.13
N LEU A 107 -1.02 9.62 10.54
CA LEU A 107 -2.13 9.43 9.61
C LEU A 107 -2.40 10.70 8.76
N ASP A 108 -2.34 11.89 9.38
CA ASP A 108 -2.60 13.16 8.69
C ASP A 108 -1.57 13.43 7.57
N GLY A 109 -0.29 13.08 7.82
CA GLY A 109 0.76 13.21 6.84
C GLY A 109 0.56 12.25 5.68
N PHE A 110 0.30 10.98 5.97
CA PHE A 110 0.02 9.97 4.97
C PHE A 110 -1.22 10.33 4.14
N SER A 111 -2.35 10.69 4.79
CA SER A 111 -3.59 11.02 4.10
C SER A 111 -3.40 12.14 3.06
N ARG A 112 -2.55 13.12 3.36
CA ARG A 112 -2.30 14.23 2.43
C ARG A 112 -1.57 13.76 1.17
N THR A 113 -0.48 13.03 1.31
CA THR A 113 0.29 12.53 0.18
C THR A 113 -0.54 11.57 -0.65
N HIS A 114 -1.25 10.66 0.02
CA HIS A 114 -2.04 9.64 -0.65
C HIS A 114 -3.30 10.19 -1.35
N LEU A 115 -4.02 11.13 -0.74
CA LEU A 115 -5.16 11.78 -1.41
C LEU A 115 -4.72 12.64 -2.60
N SER A 116 -3.53 13.25 -2.55
CA SER A 116 -2.98 13.94 -3.73
C SER A 116 -2.63 12.96 -4.84
N HIS A 117 -2.13 11.78 -4.51
CA HIS A 117 -1.89 10.70 -5.47
C HIS A 117 -3.17 10.30 -6.23
N HIS A 118 -4.28 10.12 -5.52
CA HIS A 118 -5.57 9.85 -6.17
C HIS A 118 -6.06 10.94 -7.11
N ASN A 119 -5.63 12.17 -6.92
CA ASN A 119 -6.06 13.31 -7.75
C ASN A 119 -5.08 13.63 -8.88
N TYR A 120 -3.78 13.41 -8.68
CA TYR A 120 -2.71 13.88 -9.56
C TYR A 120 -1.73 12.79 -9.97
N LEU A 121 -2.20 11.55 -10.06
CA LEU A 121 -1.40 10.34 -10.31
C LEU A 121 -0.29 10.57 -11.35
N ASN A 122 0.95 10.24 -10.95
CA ASN A 122 2.17 10.42 -11.74
C ASN A 122 2.48 11.87 -12.17
N GLY A 123 1.68 12.85 -11.72
CA GLY A 123 1.91 14.27 -11.96
C GLY A 123 2.95 14.88 -11.01
N PRO A 124 3.28 16.16 -11.18
CA PRO A 124 4.20 16.87 -10.28
C PRO A 124 3.64 17.01 -8.86
N ASP A 125 2.32 17.04 -8.71
CA ASP A 125 1.61 17.19 -7.43
C ASP A 125 1.23 15.84 -6.80
N ASP A 126 1.64 14.72 -7.39
CA ASP A 126 1.45 13.38 -6.82
C ASP A 126 2.36 13.18 -5.60
N GLY A 127 1.76 13.16 -4.40
CA GLY A 127 2.48 13.00 -3.13
C GLY A 127 3.14 11.63 -2.97
N ASP A 128 2.62 10.60 -3.63
CA ASP A 128 3.15 9.23 -3.59
C ASP A 128 4.12 8.94 -4.74
N ARG A 129 4.47 9.96 -5.53
CA ARG A 129 5.36 9.82 -6.68
C ARG A 129 6.68 9.10 -6.38
N LEU A 130 7.21 9.24 -5.17
CA LEU A 130 8.44 8.55 -4.76
C LEU A 130 8.26 7.05 -4.51
N TRP A 131 7.03 6.55 -4.43
CA TRP A 131 6.75 5.12 -4.28
C TRP A 131 6.73 4.36 -5.59
N ALA A 132 6.60 5.04 -6.73
CA ALA A 132 6.65 4.42 -8.04
C ALA A 132 8.00 4.64 -8.73
N VAL A 133 8.36 3.74 -9.64
CA VAL A 133 9.52 3.92 -10.50
C VAL A 133 9.21 4.99 -11.56
N GLN A 134 10.00 6.06 -11.58
CA GLN A 134 9.75 7.21 -12.46
C GLN A 134 10.13 6.96 -13.94
N ARG A 135 10.98 5.97 -14.20
CA ARG A 135 11.45 5.61 -15.54
C ARG A 135 11.60 4.11 -15.66
N ILE A 136 11.04 3.53 -16.73
CA ILE A 136 11.15 2.09 -17.01
C ILE A 136 12.42 1.82 -17.81
N THR A 137 13.57 2.08 -17.23
CA THR A 137 14.84 1.55 -17.71
C THR A 137 15.37 0.58 -16.66
N ARG A 138 15.97 -0.52 -17.10
CA ARG A 138 16.52 -1.54 -16.17
C ARG A 138 17.42 -0.92 -15.12
N CYS A 139 18.32 -0.04 -15.52
CA CYS A 139 19.24 0.64 -14.63
C CYS A 139 18.49 1.44 -13.56
N HIS A 140 17.49 2.24 -13.95
CA HIS A 140 16.74 3.07 -13.00
C HIS A 140 15.87 2.23 -12.06
N VAL A 141 15.24 1.15 -12.54
CA VAL A 141 14.49 0.23 -11.68
C VAL A 141 15.41 -0.44 -10.66
N LEU A 142 16.54 -1.00 -11.11
CA LEU A 142 17.50 -1.65 -10.21
C LEU A 142 18.08 -0.66 -9.20
N THR A 143 18.45 0.55 -9.63
CA THR A 143 18.98 1.57 -8.72
C THR A 143 17.97 1.94 -7.63
N THR A 144 16.69 2.15 -7.99
CA THR A 144 15.65 2.48 -7.02
C THR A 144 15.34 1.32 -6.08
N LEU A 145 15.37 0.07 -6.54
CA LEU A 145 15.22 -1.10 -5.67
C LEU A 145 16.40 -1.23 -4.69
N LEU A 146 17.63 -0.94 -5.13
CA LEU A 146 18.79 -0.90 -4.24
C LEU A 146 18.69 0.25 -3.23
N GLU A 147 18.22 1.45 -3.64
CA GLU A 147 17.97 2.56 -2.73
C GLU A 147 16.94 2.19 -1.63
N ASP A 148 15.91 1.41 -1.96
CA ASP A 148 14.97 0.91 -0.96
C ASP A 148 15.63 -0.12 -0.05
N LEU A 149 16.36 -1.08 -0.61
CA LEU A 149 17.04 -2.13 0.14
C LEU A 149 18.05 -1.56 1.17
N PHE A 150 18.72 -0.47 0.84
CA PHE A 150 19.65 0.22 1.73
C PHE A 150 19.00 1.33 2.58
N GLY A 151 17.68 1.48 2.55
CA GLY A 151 16.94 2.48 3.33
C GLY A 151 17.10 3.93 2.85
N ILE A 152 17.79 4.16 1.73
CA ILE A 152 18.07 5.51 1.18
C ILE A 152 16.75 6.20 0.80
N SER A 153 15.86 5.49 0.11
CA SER A 153 14.54 6.01 -0.25
C SER A 153 13.69 6.34 0.98
N THR A 154 13.77 5.55 2.05
CA THR A 154 13.08 5.83 3.30
C THR A 154 13.61 7.09 3.97
N GLY A 155 14.93 7.28 3.99
CA GLY A 155 15.56 8.52 4.47
C GLY A 155 15.11 9.74 3.66
N ARG A 156 15.09 9.66 2.33
CA ARG A 156 14.62 10.76 1.47
C ARG A 156 13.15 11.10 1.73
N ARG A 157 12.26 10.10 1.87
CA ARG A 157 10.84 10.32 2.19
C ARG A 157 10.65 10.94 3.56
N ALA A 158 11.39 10.48 4.56
CA ALA A 158 11.37 11.05 5.90
C ALA A 158 11.81 12.51 5.87
N LEU A 159 12.92 12.83 5.20
CA LEU A 159 13.39 14.21 5.05
C LEU A 159 12.35 15.08 4.34
N GLN A 160 11.79 14.63 3.24
CA GLN A 160 10.73 15.34 2.53
C GLN A 160 9.52 15.58 3.45
N TYR A 161 9.06 14.58 4.17
CA TYR A 161 7.95 14.68 5.09
C TYR A 161 8.19 15.70 6.23
N TYR A 162 9.39 15.67 6.84
CA TYR A 162 9.71 16.56 7.97
C TYR A 162 10.08 17.98 7.53
N PHE A 163 10.61 18.16 6.33
CA PHE A 163 10.98 19.49 5.81
C PHE A 163 9.89 20.15 4.97
N ASP A 164 8.83 19.43 4.59
CA ASP A 164 7.67 20.03 3.95
C ASP A 164 6.95 20.96 4.93
N ARG A 165 6.99 22.27 4.62
CA ARG A 165 6.32 23.32 5.43
C ARG A 165 4.83 23.07 5.60
N GLN A 166 4.16 22.53 4.58
CA GLN A 166 2.73 22.24 4.64
C GLN A 166 2.44 21.01 5.52
N ALA A 167 3.37 20.06 5.62
CA ALA A 167 3.28 18.92 6.54
C ALA A 167 3.32 19.37 8.00
N LYS A 168 4.25 20.29 8.34
CA LYS A 168 4.40 20.82 9.70
C LYS A 168 3.16 21.57 10.23
N LEU A 169 2.45 22.30 9.38
CA LEU A 169 1.32 23.14 9.77
C LEU A 169 0.05 22.34 10.17
N ARG A 170 -0.02 21.06 9.85
CA ARG A 170 -1.22 20.22 10.10
C ARG A 170 -0.98 19.04 11.03
N THR A 171 0.27 18.70 11.33
CA THR A 171 0.58 17.61 12.26
C THR A 171 0.63 18.15 13.67
N THR A 172 -0.28 17.73 14.53
CA THR A 172 -0.33 18.14 15.92
C THR A 172 0.76 17.46 16.75
N ALA A 173 1.22 18.11 17.81
CA ALA A 173 2.18 17.52 18.75
C ALA A 173 1.70 16.18 19.32
N SER A 174 0.38 16.03 19.54
CA SER A 174 -0.23 14.78 20.01
C SER A 174 -0.07 13.64 19.02
N ASN A 175 -0.15 13.89 17.71
CA ASN A 175 0.05 12.85 16.68
C ASN A 175 1.52 12.41 16.61
N ILE A 176 2.47 13.33 16.77
CA ILE A 176 3.90 13.00 16.86
C ILE A 176 4.16 12.21 18.14
N LEU A 177 3.61 12.64 19.28
CA LEU A 177 3.74 11.93 20.55
C LEU A 177 3.20 10.49 20.42
N LEU A 178 2.07 10.28 19.74
CA LEU A 178 1.53 8.94 19.50
C LEU A 178 2.52 8.06 18.72
N VAL A 179 3.18 8.59 17.69
CA VAL A 179 4.24 7.87 16.96
C VAL A 179 5.36 7.46 17.93
N VAL A 180 5.88 8.40 18.71
CA VAL A 180 6.96 8.13 19.67
C VAL A 180 6.54 7.07 20.69
N VAL A 181 5.38 7.23 21.32
CA VAL A 181 4.86 6.27 22.31
C VAL A 181 4.66 4.88 21.70
N THR A 182 4.11 4.80 20.49
CA THR A 182 3.90 3.52 19.80
C THR A 182 5.22 2.82 19.50
N GLN A 183 6.23 3.55 19.00
CA GLN A 183 7.55 2.98 18.73
C GLN A 183 8.25 2.51 20.00
N PHE A 184 8.16 3.27 21.11
CA PHE A 184 8.68 2.83 22.39
C PHE A 184 7.95 1.61 22.97
N ALA A 185 6.63 1.51 22.79
CA ALA A 185 5.85 0.33 23.20
C ALA A 185 6.29 -0.92 22.44
N ILE A 186 6.49 -0.81 21.11
CA ILE A 186 6.97 -1.92 20.29
C ILE A 186 8.41 -2.30 20.68
N LEU A 187 9.29 -1.32 20.87
CA LEU A 187 10.66 -1.56 21.39
C LEU A 187 10.63 -2.31 22.72
N ALA A 188 9.76 -1.88 23.66
CA ALA A 188 9.61 -2.53 24.96
C ALA A 188 9.16 -4.00 24.81
N ILE A 189 8.23 -4.30 23.91
CA ILE A 189 7.81 -5.69 23.62
C ILE A 189 9.01 -6.53 23.16
N PHE A 190 9.77 -6.05 22.17
CA PHE A 190 10.94 -6.79 21.66
C PHE A 190 12.02 -6.93 22.74
N HIS A 191 12.25 -5.88 23.54
CA HIS A 191 13.23 -5.92 24.62
C HIS A 191 12.89 -6.97 25.67
N THR A 192 11.61 -7.11 26.07
CA THR A 192 11.18 -8.14 27.01
C THR A 192 11.20 -9.55 26.41
N VAL A 193 11.05 -9.67 25.09
CA VAL A 193 11.09 -10.97 24.40
C VAL A 193 12.52 -11.48 24.25
N ARG A 194 13.45 -10.63 23.78
CA ARG A 194 14.82 -11.08 23.48
C ARG A 194 15.92 -10.02 23.60
N GLY A 195 15.59 -8.74 23.61
CA GLY A 195 16.52 -7.63 23.63
C GLY A 195 16.26 -6.59 22.56
N TRP A 196 16.84 -5.40 22.73
CA TRP A 196 16.64 -4.24 21.83
C TRP A 196 17.23 -4.49 20.43
N GLU A 197 18.26 -5.34 20.29
CA GLU A 197 18.88 -5.70 19.02
C GLU A 197 17.89 -6.34 18.07
N PHE A 198 16.97 -7.15 18.61
CA PHE A 198 15.94 -7.84 17.83
C PHE A 198 14.83 -6.89 17.34
N TYR A 199 14.59 -5.79 18.07
CA TYR A 199 13.76 -4.70 17.57
C TYR A 199 14.37 -4.09 16.31
N PHE A 200 15.67 -3.77 16.32
CA PHE A 200 16.32 -3.22 15.12
C PHE A 200 16.38 -4.24 13.98
N LEU A 201 16.68 -5.49 14.25
CA LEU A 201 16.85 -6.52 13.23
C LEU A 201 15.53 -6.97 12.60
N PHE A 202 14.47 -7.15 13.39
CA PHE A 202 13.23 -7.76 12.93
C PHE A 202 12.03 -6.79 12.84
N TYR A 203 12.21 -5.55 13.25
CA TYR A 203 11.22 -4.51 13.09
C TYR A 203 11.76 -3.33 12.29
N VAL A 204 12.76 -2.63 12.78
CA VAL A 204 13.25 -1.40 12.13
C VAL A 204 13.85 -1.71 10.76
N LEU A 205 14.77 -2.67 10.65
CA LEU A 205 15.42 -3.00 9.38
C LEU A 205 14.41 -3.43 8.30
N PRO A 206 13.48 -4.37 8.55
CA PRO A 206 12.45 -4.68 7.56
C PRO A 206 11.55 -3.48 7.22
N LEU A 207 11.23 -2.61 8.19
CA LEU A 207 10.39 -1.43 7.99
C LEU A 207 11.05 -0.38 7.08
N ILE A 208 12.35 -0.14 7.21
CA ILE A 208 13.05 0.89 6.44
C ILE A 208 13.65 0.39 5.13
N SER A 209 13.71 -0.93 4.92
CA SER A 209 14.40 -1.59 3.82
C SER A 209 13.45 -2.50 3.01
N LEU A 210 13.08 -3.65 3.55
CA LEU A 210 12.35 -4.69 2.82
C LEU A 210 10.89 -4.29 2.49
N TYR A 211 10.21 -3.62 3.42
CA TYR A 211 8.84 -3.14 3.19
C TYR A 211 8.78 -2.05 2.10
N PRO A 212 9.65 -1.02 2.09
CA PRO A 212 9.72 -0.06 0.98
C PRO A 212 9.99 -0.70 -0.38
N LEU A 213 10.87 -1.70 -0.41
CA LEU A 213 11.13 -2.49 -1.63
C LEU A 213 9.85 -3.16 -2.15
N LEU A 214 9.10 -3.84 -1.25
CA LEU A 214 7.82 -4.44 -1.59
C LEU A 214 6.79 -3.41 -2.06
N ALA A 215 6.66 -2.31 -1.33
CA ALA A 215 5.71 -1.25 -1.64
C ALA A 215 6.00 -0.59 -3.00
N ARG A 216 7.28 -0.39 -3.36
CA ARG A 216 7.69 0.11 -4.67
C ARG A 216 7.39 -0.88 -5.78
N LEU A 217 7.71 -2.16 -5.59
CA LEU A 217 7.39 -3.21 -6.54
C LEU A 217 5.89 -3.23 -6.83
N ARG A 218 5.08 -3.19 -5.78
CA ARG A 218 3.62 -3.16 -5.87
C ARG A 218 3.14 -1.91 -6.61
N SER A 219 3.50 -0.71 -6.15
CA SER A 219 3.09 0.56 -6.76
C SER A 219 3.52 0.66 -8.24
N THR A 220 4.71 0.17 -8.57
CA THR A 220 5.16 0.09 -9.95
C THR A 220 4.26 -0.80 -10.79
N CYS A 221 3.91 -1.98 -10.31
CA CYS A 221 3.02 -2.89 -11.01
C CYS A 221 1.59 -2.36 -11.11
N GLU A 222 1.13 -1.62 -10.13
CA GLU A 222 -0.23 -1.04 -10.09
C GLU A 222 -0.43 0.07 -11.12
N HIS A 223 0.60 0.88 -11.39
CA HIS A 223 0.46 2.10 -12.19
C HIS A 223 1.29 2.16 -13.46
N ILE A 224 2.36 1.39 -13.60
CA ILE A 224 3.30 1.53 -14.70
C ILE A 224 3.22 0.31 -15.65
N PRO A 225 3.28 0.48 -16.97
CA PRO A 225 3.38 1.70 -17.79
C PRO A 225 2.05 2.29 -18.28
N LEU A 226 1.02 2.33 -17.45
CA LEU A 226 -0.36 2.66 -17.85
C LEU A 226 -0.60 4.15 -18.17
N CYS A 227 0.34 5.02 -17.89
CA CYS A 227 0.16 6.47 -17.98
C CYS A 227 0.04 7.03 -19.40
N SER A 228 0.02 6.20 -20.45
CA SER A 228 0.18 6.65 -21.84
C SER A 228 -0.85 6.11 -22.83
N VAL A 229 -1.96 5.59 -22.37
CA VAL A 229 -2.86 4.89 -23.29
C VAL A 229 -3.91 5.82 -23.85
N GLU A 230 -3.93 5.92 -25.18
CA GLU A 230 -5.03 6.50 -25.93
C GLU A 230 -6.31 5.71 -25.67
N GLY A 231 -7.39 6.36 -25.27
CA GLY A 231 -8.71 5.74 -25.30
C GLY A 231 -9.49 5.58 -24.01
N GLY A 232 -9.11 6.25 -22.92
CA GLY A 232 -10.01 6.30 -21.76
C GLY A 232 -9.32 6.36 -20.41
N ASN A 233 -10.00 6.94 -19.47
CA ASN A 233 -9.52 7.23 -18.11
C ASN A 233 -9.32 6.01 -17.19
N TYR A 234 -9.57 4.79 -17.69
CA TYR A 234 -9.46 3.53 -16.93
C TYR A 234 -8.08 2.88 -16.94
N TRP A 235 -7.13 3.41 -17.70
CA TRP A 235 -5.83 2.82 -17.93
C TRP A 235 -4.74 3.35 -17.01
N TYR A 236 -5.11 3.96 -15.89
CA TYR A 236 -4.17 4.56 -14.95
C TYR A 236 -3.82 3.64 -13.75
N ALA A 237 -4.57 2.58 -13.55
CA ALA A 237 -4.32 1.57 -12.52
C ALA A 237 -4.68 0.17 -13.02
N ARG A 238 -4.11 -0.85 -12.38
CA ARG A 238 -4.41 -2.26 -12.64
C ARG A 238 -5.20 -2.88 -11.52
N THR A 239 -5.95 -3.92 -11.89
CA THR A 239 -6.54 -4.86 -10.97
C THR A 239 -5.87 -6.21 -11.12
N PHE A 240 -5.79 -7.01 -10.04
CA PHE A 240 -5.04 -8.26 -10.02
C PHE A 240 -5.91 -9.43 -9.60
N ASP A 241 -5.71 -10.57 -10.27
CA ASP A 241 -6.29 -11.88 -9.92
C ASP A 241 -5.21 -12.75 -9.27
N LEU A 242 -4.90 -12.47 -8.00
CA LEU A 242 -3.77 -13.05 -7.29
C LEU A 242 -4.04 -14.46 -6.76
N ASN A 243 -2.99 -15.29 -6.72
CA ASN A 243 -2.99 -16.50 -5.92
C ASN A 243 -3.01 -16.17 -4.41
N PHE A 244 -3.27 -17.18 -3.57
CA PHE A 244 -3.40 -16.99 -2.13
C PHE A 244 -2.16 -16.35 -1.48
N ILE A 245 -0.95 -16.77 -1.86
CA ILE A 245 0.31 -16.29 -1.27
C ILE A 245 0.55 -14.82 -1.62
N GLU A 246 0.45 -14.46 -2.91
CA GLU A 246 0.60 -13.07 -3.34
C GLU A 246 -0.50 -12.18 -2.75
N ARG A 247 -1.73 -12.69 -2.63
CA ARG A 247 -2.83 -11.97 -2.00
C ARG A 247 -2.54 -11.68 -0.52
N PHE A 248 -1.97 -12.64 0.21
CA PHE A 248 -1.62 -12.46 1.62
C PHE A 248 -0.47 -11.45 1.81
N VAL A 249 0.58 -11.53 0.99
CA VAL A 249 1.80 -10.72 1.15
C VAL A 249 1.69 -9.37 0.45
N LEU A 250 1.19 -9.35 -0.81
CA LEU A 250 1.22 -8.18 -1.69
C LEU A 250 -0.11 -7.44 -1.77
N GLY A 251 -1.23 -8.16 -1.69
CA GLY A 251 -2.58 -7.61 -1.84
C GLY A 251 -3.52 -7.82 -0.64
N PRO A 252 -3.06 -7.63 0.65
CA PRO A 252 -3.96 -7.79 1.80
C PRO A 252 -5.10 -6.79 1.76
N ALA A 253 -6.17 -7.07 2.49
CA ALA A 253 -7.35 -6.21 2.59
C ALA A 253 -7.96 -5.82 1.22
N GLN A 254 -7.93 -6.71 0.24
CA GLN A 254 -8.44 -6.50 -1.13
C GLN A 254 -7.71 -5.38 -1.91
N GLN A 255 -6.51 -4.96 -1.48
CA GLN A 255 -5.72 -3.93 -2.17
C GLN A 255 -5.38 -4.29 -3.63
N HIS A 256 -5.40 -5.57 -3.98
CA HIS A 256 -5.20 -6.03 -5.35
C HIS A 256 -6.31 -5.59 -6.33
N TYR A 257 -7.47 -5.14 -5.85
CA TYR A 257 -8.49 -4.44 -6.62
C TYR A 257 -8.16 -2.94 -6.71
N HIS A 258 -6.96 -2.63 -7.19
CA HIS A 258 -6.41 -1.29 -7.11
C HIS A 258 -7.05 -0.31 -8.10
N LEU A 259 -7.47 -0.78 -9.28
CA LEU A 259 -8.25 0.02 -10.21
C LEU A 259 -9.60 0.41 -9.60
N GLU A 260 -10.29 -0.55 -9.00
CA GLU A 260 -11.60 -0.35 -8.36
C GLU A 260 -11.48 0.65 -7.20
N HIS A 261 -10.37 0.57 -6.44
CA HIS A 261 -10.06 1.52 -5.40
C HIS A 261 -9.83 2.94 -5.96
N HIS A 262 -9.11 3.10 -7.06
CA HIS A 262 -8.93 4.41 -7.68
C HIS A 262 -10.23 4.98 -8.27
N LEU A 263 -11.13 4.13 -8.77
CA LEU A 263 -12.45 4.55 -9.25
C LEU A 263 -13.36 5.01 -8.11
N VAL A 264 -13.34 4.27 -6.98
CA VAL A 264 -14.19 4.51 -5.80
C VAL A 264 -13.32 4.49 -4.53
N PRO A 265 -12.53 5.55 -4.26
CA PRO A 265 -11.56 5.55 -3.16
C PRO A 265 -12.18 5.34 -1.76
N ASN A 266 -13.44 5.73 -1.58
CA ASN A 266 -14.16 5.60 -0.31
C ASN A 266 -14.82 4.21 -0.13
N ALA A 267 -14.62 3.28 -1.08
CA ALA A 267 -15.13 1.94 -0.95
C ALA A 267 -14.31 1.15 0.08
N SER A 268 -15.01 0.44 0.96
CA SER A 268 -14.37 -0.47 1.91
C SER A 268 -13.76 -1.69 1.21
N PRO A 269 -12.80 -2.40 1.85
CA PRO A 269 -12.22 -3.62 1.27
C PRO A 269 -13.28 -4.64 0.82
N ARG A 270 -14.37 -4.78 1.55
CA ARG A 270 -15.50 -5.66 1.20
C ARG A 270 -16.22 -5.18 -0.08
N GLN A 271 -16.38 -3.88 -0.22
CA GLN A 271 -17.10 -3.28 -1.36
C GLN A 271 -16.32 -3.38 -2.66
N LEU A 272 -14.98 -3.32 -2.62
CA LEU A 272 -14.13 -3.39 -3.82
C LEU A 272 -14.39 -4.65 -4.66
N GLN A 273 -14.62 -5.80 -4.01
CA GLN A 273 -14.93 -7.04 -4.73
C GLN A 273 -16.25 -6.96 -5.48
N LYS A 274 -17.26 -6.32 -4.91
CA LYS A 274 -18.56 -6.12 -5.58
C LYS A 274 -18.44 -5.13 -6.73
N ILE A 275 -17.73 -4.02 -6.52
CA ILE A 275 -17.44 -3.03 -7.55
C ILE A 275 -16.71 -3.69 -8.74
N ARG A 276 -15.76 -4.59 -8.46
CA ARG A 276 -15.11 -5.42 -9.48
C ARG A 276 -16.12 -6.19 -10.33
N GLY A 277 -17.09 -6.84 -9.69
CA GLY A 277 -18.14 -7.59 -10.41
C GLY A 277 -18.95 -6.70 -11.36
N PHE A 278 -19.33 -5.50 -10.94
CA PHE A 278 -20.04 -4.54 -11.79
C PHE A 278 -19.16 -4.00 -12.91
N LEU A 279 -17.88 -3.74 -12.64
CA LEU A 279 -16.93 -3.30 -13.67
C LEU A 279 -16.72 -4.37 -14.76
N GLU A 280 -16.65 -5.65 -14.36
CA GLU A 280 -16.49 -6.77 -15.31
C GLU A 280 -17.74 -7.06 -16.14
N ALA A 281 -18.93 -6.77 -15.61
CA ALA A 281 -20.19 -6.93 -16.31
C ALA A 281 -20.39 -5.87 -17.42
N ARG A 282 -19.63 -4.79 -17.41
CA ARG A 282 -19.72 -3.72 -18.41
C ARG A 282 -18.80 -4.01 -19.59
N HIS A 283 -19.36 -4.35 -20.73
CA HIS A 283 -18.61 -4.73 -21.93
C HIS A 283 -17.83 -3.58 -22.59
N ASP A 284 -18.21 -2.35 -22.33
CA ASP A 284 -17.55 -1.12 -22.81
C ASP A 284 -16.30 -0.78 -21.99
N LEU A 285 -16.20 -1.31 -20.77
CA LEU A 285 -15.08 -1.08 -19.86
C LEU A 285 -14.15 -2.29 -19.85
N ARG A 286 -12.91 -2.09 -20.25
CA ARG A 286 -11.89 -3.15 -20.23
C ARG A 286 -10.82 -2.84 -19.19
N PRO A 287 -11.02 -3.28 -17.92
CA PRO A 287 -10.02 -3.06 -16.87
C PRO A 287 -8.70 -3.76 -17.23
N VAL A 288 -7.59 -3.08 -16.97
CA VAL A 288 -6.27 -3.68 -17.14
C VAL A 288 -6.03 -4.66 -16.02
N LYS A 289 -5.86 -5.94 -16.38
CA LYS A 289 -5.71 -7.05 -15.43
C LYS A 289 -4.31 -7.64 -15.46
N ALA A 290 -3.87 -8.13 -14.30
CA ALA A 290 -2.69 -8.99 -14.20
C ALA A 290 -2.97 -10.14 -13.23
N ARG A 291 -2.23 -11.25 -13.37
CA ARG A 291 -2.42 -12.45 -12.54
C ARG A 291 -1.39 -12.58 -11.42
N SER A 292 -0.34 -11.78 -11.46
CA SER A 292 0.76 -11.87 -10.50
C SER A 292 1.57 -10.57 -10.49
N TYR A 293 1.86 -10.06 -9.32
CA TYR A 293 2.81 -8.94 -9.15
C TYR A 293 4.22 -9.35 -9.55
N LEU A 294 4.65 -10.54 -9.14
CA LEU A 294 6.02 -11.01 -9.40
C LEU A 294 6.25 -11.26 -10.89
N ALA A 295 5.30 -11.90 -11.57
CA ALA A 295 5.40 -12.13 -13.02
C ALA A 295 5.39 -10.81 -13.79
N LEU A 296 4.55 -9.84 -13.40
CA LEU A 296 4.51 -8.53 -14.03
C LEU A 296 5.79 -7.73 -13.76
N ALA A 297 6.30 -7.73 -12.53
CA ALA A 297 7.58 -7.09 -12.19
C ALA A 297 8.74 -7.68 -12.98
N TRP A 298 8.78 -9.00 -13.13
CA TRP A 298 9.73 -9.67 -13.99
C TRP A 298 9.66 -9.19 -15.43
N ASN A 299 8.46 -9.10 -16.00
CA ASN A 299 8.25 -8.60 -17.36
C ASN A 299 8.68 -7.13 -17.50
N ILE A 300 8.36 -6.27 -16.53
CA ILE A 300 8.79 -4.86 -16.51
C ILE A 300 10.33 -4.76 -16.51
N LEU A 301 11.01 -5.61 -15.76
CA LEU A 301 12.47 -5.61 -15.65
C LEU A 301 13.17 -6.13 -16.92
N TRP A 302 12.61 -7.16 -17.55
CA TRP A 302 13.35 -7.90 -18.59
C TRP A 302 12.83 -7.68 -20.01
N MET A 303 11.59 -7.19 -20.19
CA MET A 303 11.07 -6.88 -21.51
C MET A 303 11.36 -5.42 -21.93
N PRO A 304 11.70 -5.15 -23.19
CA PRO A 304 11.74 -3.78 -23.70
C PRO A 304 10.37 -3.13 -23.59
N SER A 305 10.34 -1.83 -23.30
CA SER A 305 9.11 -1.04 -23.04
C SER A 305 7.99 -1.18 -24.09
N LYS A 306 8.30 -1.62 -25.31
CA LYS A 306 7.31 -1.92 -26.37
C LYS A 306 6.55 -3.23 -26.15
N GLY A 307 7.09 -4.20 -25.38
CA GLY A 307 6.46 -5.52 -25.20
C GLY A 307 5.41 -5.56 -24.06
N VAL A 308 5.53 -4.69 -23.06
CA VAL A 308 4.63 -4.70 -21.90
C VAL A 308 3.22 -4.20 -22.26
N LEU A 309 3.11 -3.32 -23.26
CA LEU A 309 1.84 -2.75 -23.74
C LEU A 309 1.07 -3.73 -24.65
N HIS A 310 1.73 -4.68 -25.32
CA HIS A 310 1.11 -5.57 -26.28
C HIS A 310 0.60 -6.91 -25.71
N GLN A 311 0.96 -7.28 -24.48
CA GLN A 311 0.48 -8.51 -23.84
C GLN A 311 -0.91 -8.40 -23.21
N GLN A 312 -1.60 -7.29 -23.42
CA GLN A 312 -2.94 -7.01 -22.86
C GLN A 312 -4.07 -7.14 -23.89
N LYS A 313 -3.81 -7.83 -25.02
CA LYS A 313 -4.85 -8.21 -25.99
C LYS A 313 -5.45 -9.57 -25.69
#